data_2d2a458374fc3ee7d1d6bc98c1ffd37c
#
_entry.id   2d2a458374fc3ee7d1d6bc98c1ffd37c
#
_cell.length_a   1.000
_cell.length_b   1.000
_cell.length_c   1.000
_cell.angle_alpha   90.00
_cell.angle_beta   90.00
_cell.angle_gamma   90.00
#
_symmetry.space_group_name_H-M   'P 1'
#
loop_
_entity.id
_entity.type
_entity.pdbx_description
1 polymer ?
#
loop_
_entity_poly.entity_id
_entity_poly.type
_entity_poly.pdbx_seq_one_letter_code
_entity_poly.pdbx_strand_id
1 'polypeptide(L)'
;MTSGRTLAWGFAGVALLATGVILVRAPLPPSPRGPEPGRALYQAHCASCHGAAGRGDSWRAHLLFLRPGDLSSPAIASLPDQYLADLIRHGGSSFGKPGMPSFGFVLNDAEIEAIIQYVRSLPRAPRDLGRRGTAPAALAPDRAAVGAGG
;
A
#
# COMPACT_ATOMS: atom_id res chain seq x y z
N MET A 1 44.13 30.05 -22.52
CA MET A 1 42.97 29.37 -23.15
C MET A 1 42.28 28.39 -22.18
N THR A 2 41.98 28.79 -20.93
CA THR A 2 41.43 27.93 -19.87
C THR A 2 40.06 28.40 -19.34
N SER A 3 39.53 29.53 -19.82
CA SER A 3 38.34 30.18 -19.26
C SER A 3 36.99 29.51 -19.66
N GLY A 4 36.92 28.79 -20.78
CA GLY A 4 35.69 28.19 -21.25
C GLY A 4 35.26 26.87 -20.52
N ARG A 5 36.27 26.13 -20.01
CA ARG A 5 36.03 24.84 -19.36
C ARG A 5 35.45 24.99 -17.94
N THR A 6 35.87 26.02 -17.21
CA THR A 6 35.44 26.34 -15.86
C THR A 6 33.98 26.84 -15.85
N LEU A 7 33.58 27.64 -16.86
CA LEU A 7 32.19 28.07 -17.00
C LEU A 7 31.27 26.89 -17.30
N ALA A 8 31.65 25.96 -18.19
CA ALA A 8 30.84 24.79 -18.55
C ALA A 8 30.53 23.88 -17.34
N TRP A 9 31.50 23.66 -16.45
CA TRP A 9 31.31 22.88 -15.23
C TRP A 9 30.40 23.57 -14.21
N GLY A 10 30.44 24.91 -14.11
CA GLY A 10 29.56 25.69 -13.27
C GLY A 10 28.08 25.56 -13.66
N PHE A 11 27.76 25.64 -14.96
CA PHE A 11 26.41 25.48 -15.46
C PHE A 11 25.87 24.06 -15.27
N ALA A 12 26.68 23.03 -15.46
CA ALA A 12 26.30 21.64 -15.22
C ALA A 12 25.95 21.39 -13.74
N GLY A 13 26.74 21.93 -12.83
CA GLY A 13 26.45 21.80 -11.37
C GLY A 13 25.16 22.50 -10.96
N VAL A 14 24.91 23.70 -11.44
CA VAL A 14 23.68 24.45 -11.17
C VAL A 14 22.43 23.74 -11.75
N ALA A 15 22.55 23.20 -12.97
CA ALA A 15 21.47 22.46 -13.61
C ALA A 15 21.11 21.18 -12.82
N LEU A 16 22.11 20.43 -12.33
CA LEU A 16 21.91 19.23 -11.53
C LEU A 16 21.25 19.56 -10.18
N LEU A 17 21.67 20.64 -9.51
CA LEU A 17 21.07 21.09 -8.26
C LEU A 17 19.63 21.56 -8.48
N ALA A 18 19.35 22.31 -9.54
CA ALA A 18 18.01 22.78 -9.87
C ALA A 18 17.06 21.59 -10.17
N THR A 19 17.55 20.61 -10.95
CA THR A 19 16.78 19.39 -11.25
C THR A 19 16.50 18.58 -9.98
N GLY A 20 17.49 18.44 -9.09
CA GLY A 20 17.32 17.76 -7.80
C GLY A 20 16.28 18.44 -6.91
N VAL A 21 16.30 19.77 -6.82
CA VAL A 21 15.31 20.53 -6.04
C VAL A 21 13.90 20.41 -6.64
N ILE A 22 13.75 20.40 -7.95
CA ILE A 22 12.46 20.23 -8.63
C ILE A 22 11.89 18.83 -8.36
N LEU A 23 12.73 17.78 -8.43
CA LEU A 23 12.30 16.40 -8.16
C LEU A 23 11.88 16.19 -6.68
N VAL A 24 12.58 16.85 -5.74
CA VAL A 24 12.23 16.78 -4.30
C VAL A 24 10.93 17.51 -4.01
N ARG A 25 10.62 18.58 -4.78
CA ARG A 25 9.41 19.39 -4.62
C ARG A 25 8.26 18.97 -5.57
N ALA A 26 8.44 17.93 -6.35
CA ALA A 26 7.34 17.42 -7.19
C ALA A 26 6.12 17.14 -6.30
N PRO A 27 4.94 17.70 -6.60
CA PRO A 27 3.74 17.43 -5.84
C PRO A 27 3.46 15.93 -5.89
N LEU A 28 3.27 15.33 -4.72
CA LEU A 28 2.83 13.94 -4.62
C LEU A 28 1.49 13.79 -5.37
N PRO A 29 1.29 12.69 -6.09
CA PRO A 29 0.02 12.46 -6.76
C PRO A 29 -1.14 12.59 -5.77
N PRO A 30 -2.28 13.16 -6.17
CA PRO A 30 -3.43 13.33 -5.30
C PRO A 30 -3.86 11.97 -4.75
N SER A 31 -3.97 11.92 -3.43
CA SER A 31 -4.39 10.70 -2.72
C SER A 31 -5.84 10.36 -3.02
N PRO A 32 -6.22 9.07 -2.93
CA PRO A 32 -7.62 8.65 -3.03
C PRO A 32 -8.53 9.47 -2.12
N ARG A 33 -9.78 9.66 -2.55
CA ARG A 33 -10.80 10.41 -1.78
C ARG A 33 -11.03 9.76 -0.43
N GLY A 34 -11.10 10.57 0.64
CA GLY A 34 -11.35 10.10 2.00
C GLY A 34 -11.49 11.29 2.97
N PRO A 35 -11.82 11.06 4.25
CA PRO A 35 -11.89 12.11 5.28
C PRO A 35 -10.58 12.90 5.34
N GLU A 36 -10.65 14.23 5.14
CA GLU A 36 -9.46 15.07 4.93
C GLU A 36 -8.41 14.99 6.04
N PRO A 37 -8.73 15.09 7.35
CA PRO A 37 -7.70 14.98 8.38
C PRO A 37 -7.02 13.61 8.39
N GLY A 38 -7.78 12.54 8.27
CA GLY A 38 -7.24 11.16 8.23
C GLY A 38 -6.38 10.91 6.99
N ARG A 39 -6.73 11.50 5.85
CA ARG A 39 -5.94 11.42 4.63
C ARG A 39 -4.58 12.07 4.80
N ALA A 40 -4.53 13.28 5.34
CA ALA A 40 -3.29 14.00 5.56
C ALA A 40 -2.35 13.23 6.51
N LEU A 41 -2.88 12.73 7.62
CA LEU A 41 -2.15 11.92 8.59
C LEU A 41 -1.65 10.60 7.98
N TYR A 42 -2.49 9.92 7.20
CA TYR A 42 -2.11 8.72 6.48
C TYR A 42 -0.94 8.97 5.50
N GLN A 43 -1.01 10.06 4.74
CA GLN A 43 0.07 10.41 3.81
C GLN A 43 1.39 10.70 4.55
N ALA A 44 1.32 11.37 5.69
CA ALA A 44 2.50 11.71 6.48
C ALA A 44 3.16 10.49 7.13
N HIS A 45 2.39 9.54 7.63
CA HIS A 45 2.88 8.49 8.52
C HIS A 45 2.81 7.07 7.95
N CYS A 46 1.86 6.78 7.06
CA CYS A 46 1.54 5.41 6.62
C CYS A 46 1.91 5.14 5.16
N ALA A 47 1.69 6.11 4.26
CA ALA A 47 1.80 5.92 2.83
C ALA A 47 3.22 5.54 2.37
N SER A 48 4.26 5.93 3.11
CA SER A 48 5.65 5.57 2.79
C SER A 48 5.89 4.06 2.72
N CYS A 49 5.15 3.27 3.51
CA CYS A 49 5.20 1.82 3.50
C CYS A 49 3.97 1.19 2.84
N HIS A 50 2.76 1.67 3.20
CA HIS A 50 1.52 1.08 2.70
C HIS A 50 1.10 1.53 1.30
N GLY A 51 1.80 2.52 0.71
CA GLY A 51 1.43 3.12 -0.58
C GLY A 51 0.27 4.11 -0.46
N ALA A 52 0.12 5.00 -1.44
CA ALA A 52 -0.91 6.03 -1.43
C ALA A 52 -2.34 5.47 -1.48
N ALA A 53 -2.52 4.30 -2.07
CA ALA A 53 -3.78 3.58 -2.17
C ALA A 53 -3.95 2.48 -1.10
N GLY A 54 -2.99 2.34 -0.18
CA GLY A 54 -3.04 1.35 0.89
C GLY A 54 -2.76 -0.09 0.47
N ARG A 55 -2.24 -0.33 -0.72
CA ARG A 55 -2.04 -1.69 -1.28
C ARG A 55 -0.77 -2.39 -0.80
N GLY A 56 0.06 -1.72 -0.02
CA GLY A 56 1.34 -2.28 0.42
C GLY A 56 2.40 -2.30 -0.68
N ASP A 57 2.21 -1.55 -1.75
CA ASP A 57 2.99 -1.55 -2.98
C ASP A 57 3.99 -0.38 -3.08
N SER A 58 4.38 0.24 -1.96
CA SER A 58 5.33 1.34 -1.98
C SER A 58 6.73 0.87 -2.36
N TRP A 59 7.50 1.72 -3.05
CA TRP A 59 8.88 1.44 -3.40
C TRP A 59 9.77 1.20 -2.16
N ARG A 60 9.48 1.90 -1.03
CA ARG A 60 10.20 1.70 0.24
C ARG A 60 9.93 0.33 0.83
N ALA A 61 8.69 -0.16 0.76
CA ALA A 61 8.37 -1.50 1.21
C ALA A 61 9.17 -2.54 0.43
N HIS A 62 9.27 -2.39 -0.88
CA HIS A 62 10.07 -3.27 -1.73
C HIS A 62 11.56 -3.18 -1.40
N LEU A 63 12.11 -1.97 -1.25
CA LEU A 63 13.54 -1.76 -0.96
C LEU A 63 13.94 -2.36 0.40
N LEU A 64 13.07 -2.25 1.40
CA LEU A 64 13.34 -2.75 2.76
C LEU A 64 12.82 -4.17 2.99
N PHE A 65 12.39 -4.86 1.93
CA PHE A 65 11.80 -6.21 2.00
C PHE A 65 10.63 -6.32 3.00
N LEU A 66 9.95 -5.20 3.26
CA LEU A 66 8.76 -5.17 4.08
C LEU A 66 7.57 -5.70 3.26
N ARG A 67 6.64 -6.34 3.95
CA ARG A 67 5.37 -6.79 3.37
C ARG A 67 4.20 -6.18 4.15
N PRO A 68 3.99 -4.86 4.04
CA PRO A 68 2.82 -4.24 4.63
C PRO A 68 1.59 -4.83 3.95
N GLY A 69 0.60 -5.22 4.74
CA GLY A 69 -0.63 -5.79 4.20
C GLY A 69 -1.38 -4.78 3.32
N ASP A 70 -2.20 -5.29 2.40
CA ASP A 70 -3.15 -4.50 1.62
C ASP A 70 -4.30 -4.02 2.52
N LEU A 71 -4.28 -2.73 2.87
CA LEU A 71 -5.28 -2.09 3.72
C LEU A 71 -6.66 -1.98 3.05
N SER A 72 -6.74 -2.12 1.74
CA SER A 72 -8.00 -2.13 0.98
C SER A 72 -8.65 -3.51 0.94
N SER A 73 -7.99 -4.53 1.49
CA SER A 73 -8.44 -5.91 1.43
C SER A 73 -9.67 -6.17 2.31
N PRO A 74 -10.54 -7.14 1.96
CA PRO A 74 -11.65 -7.57 2.80
C PRO A 74 -11.22 -8.06 4.19
N ALA A 75 -10.02 -8.63 4.31
CA ALA A 75 -9.47 -9.09 5.57
C ALA A 75 -9.26 -7.92 6.56
N ILE A 76 -8.73 -6.80 6.09
CA ILE A 76 -8.60 -5.60 6.91
C ILE A 76 -9.97 -4.96 7.19
N ALA A 77 -10.87 -4.98 6.21
CA ALA A 77 -12.21 -4.44 6.37
C ALA A 77 -13.04 -5.15 7.46
N SER A 78 -12.77 -6.41 7.73
CA SER A 78 -13.45 -7.20 8.76
C SER A 78 -12.86 -7.06 10.18
N LEU A 79 -11.68 -6.43 10.32
CA LEU A 79 -11.08 -6.23 11.64
C LEU A 79 -11.82 -5.14 12.42
N PRO A 80 -11.97 -5.27 13.75
CA PRO A 80 -12.53 -4.21 14.60
C PRO A 80 -11.63 -2.95 14.57
N ASP A 81 -12.24 -1.76 14.69
CA ASP A 81 -11.50 -0.50 14.76
C ASP A 81 -10.55 -0.45 15.94
N GLN A 82 -10.94 -1.01 17.08
CA GLN A 82 -10.09 -1.13 18.25
C GLN A 82 -8.81 -1.91 17.96
N TYR A 83 -8.89 -3.00 17.21
CA TYR A 83 -7.70 -3.77 16.80
C TYR A 83 -6.77 -2.93 15.92
N LEU A 84 -7.33 -2.16 14.99
CA LEU A 84 -6.54 -1.27 14.14
C LEU A 84 -5.91 -0.12 14.96
N ALA A 85 -6.66 0.43 15.92
CA ALA A 85 -6.15 1.46 16.82
C ALA A 85 -4.97 0.95 17.65
N ASP A 86 -5.09 -0.24 18.24
CA ASP A 86 -4.04 -0.84 19.04
C ASP A 86 -2.81 -1.18 18.19
N LEU A 87 -3.00 -1.67 16.98
CA LEU A 87 -1.93 -1.94 16.01
C LEU A 87 -1.18 -0.66 15.65
N ILE A 88 -1.88 0.44 15.40
CA ILE A 88 -1.26 1.74 15.09
C ILE A 88 -0.54 2.28 16.32
N ARG A 89 -1.19 2.23 17.48
CA ARG A 89 -0.64 2.77 18.75
C ARG A 89 0.62 2.05 19.19
N HIS A 90 0.61 0.72 19.19
CA HIS A 90 1.68 -0.09 19.76
C HIS A 90 2.67 -0.66 18.73
N GLY A 91 2.35 -0.50 17.43
CA GLY A 91 3.14 -1.08 16.34
C GLY A 91 2.85 -2.56 16.13
N GLY A 92 3.44 -3.10 15.08
CA GLY A 92 3.09 -4.43 14.59
C GLY A 92 3.75 -5.60 15.29
N SER A 93 4.80 -5.40 16.09
CA SER A 93 5.59 -6.49 16.68
C SER A 93 4.74 -7.45 17.52
N SER A 94 3.88 -6.93 18.38
CA SER A 94 2.97 -7.72 19.22
C SER A 94 1.83 -8.39 18.44
N PHE A 95 1.64 -8.00 17.18
CA PHE A 95 0.58 -8.49 16.30
C PHE A 95 1.12 -9.36 15.14
N GLY A 96 2.36 -9.85 15.25
CA GLY A 96 2.99 -10.63 14.20
C GLY A 96 3.34 -9.84 12.92
N LYS A 97 3.49 -8.52 13.03
CA LYS A 97 3.80 -7.57 11.95
C LYS A 97 5.05 -6.75 12.28
N PRO A 98 6.23 -7.36 12.46
CA PRO A 98 7.40 -6.70 13.07
C PRO A 98 7.93 -5.48 12.30
N GLY A 99 7.55 -5.29 11.03
CA GLY A 99 7.98 -4.14 10.23
C GLY A 99 7.16 -2.87 10.44
N MET A 100 6.07 -2.90 11.21
CA MET A 100 5.22 -1.73 11.45
C MET A 100 5.64 -1.04 12.76
N PRO A 101 6.07 0.24 12.72
CA PRO A 101 6.45 0.99 13.92
C PRO A 101 5.23 1.38 14.76
N SER A 102 5.49 1.74 16.03
CA SER A 102 4.51 2.30 16.94
C SER A 102 4.34 3.80 16.68
N PHE A 103 3.09 4.28 16.69
CA PHE A 103 2.75 5.69 16.50
C PHE A 103 2.11 6.35 17.73
N GLY A 104 1.89 5.62 18.81
CA GLY A 104 1.24 6.14 20.03
C GLY A 104 2.00 7.27 20.73
N PHE A 105 3.27 7.52 20.37
CA PHE A 105 4.06 8.65 20.89
C PHE A 105 3.96 9.91 20.01
N VAL A 106 3.44 9.79 18.78
CA VAL A 106 3.37 10.89 17.81
C VAL A 106 1.94 11.22 17.38
N LEU A 107 1.00 10.30 17.57
CA LEU A 107 -0.42 10.45 17.24
C LEU A 107 -1.27 10.29 18.50
N ASN A 108 -2.22 11.19 18.68
CA ASN A 108 -3.26 11.04 19.70
C ASN A 108 -4.42 10.15 19.21
N ASP A 109 -5.34 9.81 20.11
CA ASP A 109 -6.43 8.87 19.81
C ASP A 109 -7.37 9.38 18.70
N ALA A 110 -7.65 10.69 18.65
CA ALA A 110 -8.48 11.28 17.60
C ALA A 110 -7.81 11.22 16.22
N GLU A 111 -6.50 11.38 16.16
CA GLU A 111 -5.72 11.26 14.93
C GLU A 111 -5.64 9.80 14.45
N ILE A 112 -5.48 8.86 15.37
CA ILE A 112 -5.53 7.42 15.07
C ILE A 112 -6.90 7.06 14.52
N GLU A 113 -7.98 7.51 15.15
CA GLU A 113 -9.35 7.29 14.68
C GLU A 113 -9.56 7.88 13.27
N ALA A 114 -9.09 9.11 13.02
CA ALA A 114 -9.17 9.73 11.70
C ALA A 114 -8.43 8.91 10.63
N ILE A 115 -7.26 8.34 10.96
CA ILE A 115 -6.54 7.44 10.05
C ILE A 115 -7.35 6.17 9.77
N ILE A 116 -7.97 5.57 10.79
CA ILE A 116 -8.80 4.37 10.63
C ILE A 116 -9.98 4.67 9.70
N GLN A 117 -10.67 5.78 9.88
CA GLN A 117 -11.78 6.20 9.02
C GLN A 117 -11.30 6.40 7.56
N TYR A 118 -10.12 6.98 7.37
CA TYR A 118 -9.53 7.07 6.03
C TYR A 118 -9.24 5.69 5.43
N VAL A 119 -8.63 4.78 6.18
CA VAL A 119 -8.36 3.41 5.74
C VAL A 119 -9.66 2.67 5.38
N ARG A 120 -10.75 2.88 6.14
CA ARG A 120 -12.09 2.34 5.82
C ARG A 120 -12.66 2.88 4.52
N SER A 121 -12.29 4.10 4.14
CA SER A 121 -12.73 4.76 2.90
C SER A 121 -11.91 4.38 1.67
N LEU A 122 -10.80 3.67 1.82
CA LEU A 122 -9.97 3.24 0.69
C LEU A 122 -10.78 2.38 -0.29
N PRO A 123 -10.65 2.61 -1.61
CA PRO A 123 -11.30 1.78 -2.61
C PRO A 123 -10.85 0.32 -2.45
N ARG A 124 -11.81 -0.55 -2.21
CA ARG A 124 -11.53 -1.98 -2.14
C ARG A 124 -11.10 -2.49 -3.50
N ALA A 125 -10.03 -3.28 -3.53
CA ALA A 125 -9.67 -4.01 -4.73
C ALA A 125 -10.89 -4.83 -5.17
N PRO A 126 -11.22 -4.88 -6.48
CA PRO A 126 -12.25 -5.78 -6.97
C PRO A 126 -11.95 -7.18 -6.41
N ARG A 127 -12.95 -7.84 -5.84
CA ARG A 127 -12.80 -9.25 -5.47
C ARG A 127 -12.32 -9.95 -6.72
N ASP A 128 -11.20 -10.64 -6.60
CA ASP A 128 -10.65 -11.45 -7.68
C ASP A 128 -11.64 -12.58 -7.97
N LEU A 129 -12.65 -12.27 -8.80
CA LEU A 129 -13.61 -13.27 -9.30
C LEU A 129 -12.94 -14.27 -10.25
N GLY A 130 -11.64 -14.05 -10.55
CA GLY A 130 -10.84 -14.87 -11.45
C GLY A 130 -10.14 -16.05 -10.80
N ARG A 131 -10.12 -16.18 -9.46
CA ARG A 131 -9.51 -17.34 -8.78
C ARG A 131 -10.53 -18.32 -8.23
N ARG A 132 -11.69 -18.44 -8.87
CA ARG A 132 -12.40 -19.69 -8.80
C ARG A 132 -11.69 -20.65 -9.72
N GLY A 133 -10.84 -21.48 -9.08
CA GLY A 133 -10.04 -22.49 -9.70
C GLY A 133 -10.80 -23.19 -10.82
N THR A 134 -10.11 -23.43 -11.89
CA THR A 134 -10.33 -24.63 -12.68
C THR A 134 -10.42 -25.79 -11.69
N ALA A 135 -11.64 -26.10 -11.23
CA ALA A 135 -11.91 -27.40 -10.68
C ALA A 135 -11.41 -28.39 -11.75
N PRO A 136 -10.59 -29.38 -11.39
CA PRO A 136 -10.27 -30.43 -12.32
C PRO A 136 -11.61 -31.00 -12.80
N ALA A 137 -11.78 -31.04 -14.12
CA ALA A 137 -12.93 -31.65 -14.75
C ALA A 137 -13.10 -33.03 -14.10
N ALA A 138 -14.07 -33.14 -13.20
CA ALA A 138 -14.46 -34.42 -12.65
C ALA A 138 -14.80 -35.30 -13.83
N LEU A 139 -14.08 -36.41 -13.97
CA LEU A 139 -14.34 -37.49 -14.90
C LEU A 139 -15.86 -37.68 -15.02
N ALA A 140 -16.40 -37.35 -16.18
CA ALA A 140 -17.74 -37.77 -16.55
C ALA A 140 -17.73 -39.31 -16.56
N PRO A 141 -18.65 -39.97 -15.84
CA PRO A 141 -18.75 -41.43 -15.95
C PRO A 141 -19.18 -41.77 -17.39
N ASP A 142 -18.38 -42.63 -18.00
CA ASP A 142 -18.59 -43.24 -19.30
C ASP A 142 -19.99 -43.91 -19.34
N ARG A 143 -20.93 -43.28 -20.03
CA ARG A 143 -22.22 -43.87 -20.35
C ARG A 143 -22.16 -44.59 -21.69
N ALA A 144 -21.37 -45.64 -21.75
CA ALA A 144 -21.38 -46.50 -22.92
C ALA A 144 -21.15 -47.94 -22.47
N ALA A 145 -22.17 -48.65 -22.05
CA ALA A 145 -22.30 -50.08 -22.18
C ALA A 145 -23.52 -50.61 -21.43
N VAL A 146 -24.74 -50.31 -21.89
CA VAL A 146 -25.87 -51.24 -21.73
C VAL A 146 -26.66 -51.19 -23.02
N GLY A 147 -26.35 -52.06 -23.90
CA GLY A 147 -27.10 -52.29 -25.11
C GLY A 147 -26.89 -53.69 -25.60
N ALA A 148 -27.99 -54.44 -25.69
CA ALA A 148 -28.17 -55.65 -26.46
C ALA A 148 -27.79 -56.99 -25.80
N GLY A 149 -28.80 -57.72 -25.46
CA GLY A 149 -28.71 -59.13 -25.12
C GLY A 149 -30.07 -59.72 -24.79
N GLY A 150 -30.71 -60.37 -25.79
CA GLY A 150 -31.77 -61.28 -25.54
C GLY A 150 -33.17 -60.89 -26.01
#